data_fa2249f3c269714251386b801dc711b8
#
_entry.id   fa2249f3c269714251386b801dc711b8
#
_cell.length_a   1.000
_cell.length_b   1.000
_cell.length_c   1.000
_cell.angle_alpha   90.00
_cell.angle_beta   90.00
_cell.angle_gamma   90.00
#
_symmetry.space_group_name_H-M   'P 1'
#
loop_
_entity.id
_entity.type
_entity.pdbx_description
1 polymer ?
#
loop_
_entity_poly.entity_id
_entity_poly.type
_entity_poly.pdbx_seq_one_letter_code
_entity_poly.pdbx_strand_id
1 'polypeptide(L)'
;LGYGISKRKVTLSTSGVAPMIDKLGEVIDVSLALSLHAPNNELRNQLVPLNKKYPLEMLLETCRRYVSRLGEKRVLTVEYTLLKDVNDQPEHAAQMIALLKDFPCKINLIPFNPFPHSGYERPSNNAIRRFQDLLHQAGHNVTVRTTRGEDIDAACGQLVGQVADRTRRSERYIAVRQLSADAAGAPPANGS
;
A
#
# COMPACT_ATOMS: atom_id res chain seq x y z
N LEU A 1 -32.24 8.65 9.24
CA LEU A 1 -31.48 9.86 9.53
C LEU A 1 -30.05 9.66 9.08
N GLY A 2 -29.73 9.98 7.81
CA GLY A 2 -28.37 9.95 7.29
C GLY A 2 -27.65 11.24 7.70
N TYR A 3 -26.36 11.17 8.00
CA TYR A 3 -25.51 12.29 8.42
C TYR A 3 -25.31 13.40 7.35
N GLY A 4 -26.04 13.39 6.24
CA GLY A 4 -26.00 14.45 5.21
C GLY A 4 -24.63 14.67 4.57
N ILE A 5 -23.71 13.70 4.69
CA ILE A 5 -22.37 13.80 4.09
C ILE A 5 -22.47 13.67 2.57
N SER A 6 -22.04 14.71 1.85
CA SER A 6 -21.98 14.64 0.38
C SER A 6 -21.03 13.51 -0.06
N LYS A 7 -21.47 12.66 -1.00
CA LYS A 7 -20.67 11.59 -1.63
C LYS A 7 -19.31 12.11 -2.13
N ARG A 8 -19.22 13.37 -2.55
CA ARG A 8 -17.98 14.02 -3.01
C ARG A 8 -16.91 14.18 -1.91
N LYS A 9 -17.32 14.13 -0.64
CA LYS A 9 -16.42 14.22 0.52
C LYS A 9 -16.04 12.86 1.09
N VAL A 10 -16.59 11.78 0.52
CA VAL A 10 -16.27 10.40 0.94
C VAL A 10 -15.19 9.84 0.04
N THR A 11 -14.15 9.29 0.67
CA THR A 11 -13.11 8.52 0.00
C THR A 11 -13.06 7.14 0.63
N LEU A 12 -13.11 6.10 -0.18
CA LEU A 12 -12.98 4.72 0.25
C LEU A 12 -11.56 4.24 -0.05
N SER A 13 -10.85 3.77 0.98
CA SER A 13 -9.52 3.17 0.83
C SER A 13 -9.64 1.67 0.61
N THR A 14 -8.80 1.14 -0.27
CA THR A 14 -8.77 -0.30 -0.60
C THR A 14 -7.34 -0.79 -0.82
N SER A 15 -7.07 -2.01 -0.39
CA SER A 15 -5.83 -2.73 -0.72
C SER A 15 -5.90 -3.42 -2.09
N GLY A 16 -7.05 -3.38 -2.78
CA GLY A 16 -7.17 -3.84 -4.15
C GLY A 16 -7.86 -5.19 -4.35
N VAL A 17 -9.03 -5.39 -3.73
CA VAL A 17 -9.92 -6.52 -4.09
C VAL A 17 -10.65 -6.17 -5.39
N ALA A 18 -10.03 -6.47 -6.54
CA ALA A 18 -10.49 -6.00 -7.84
C ALA A 18 -11.99 -6.24 -8.13
N PRO A 19 -12.58 -7.43 -7.91
CA PRO A 19 -14.01 -7.64 -8.15
C PRO A 19 -14.92 -6.78 -7.26
N MET A 20 -14.45 -6.40 -6.07
CA MET A 20 -15.23 -5.54 -5.17
C MET A 20 -15.17 -4.07 -5.57
N ILE A 21 -14.09 -3.63 -6.23
CA ILE A 21 -14.00 -2.29 -6.82
C ILE A 21 -15.01 -2.17 -7.99
N ASP A 22 -15.10 -3.18 -8.84
CA ASP A 22 -16.09 -3.20 -9.93
C ASP A 22 -17.53 -3.13 -9.38
N LYS A 23 -17.85 -3.96 -8.38
CA LYS A 23 -19.17 -3.93 -7.70
C LYS A 23 -19.46 -2.59 -7.03
N LEU A 24 -18.44 -1.98 -6.40
CA LEU A 24 -18.58 -0.66 -5.79
C LEU A 24 -19.03 0.38 -6.82
N GLY A 25 -18.42 0.35 -8.01
CA GLY A 25 -18.74 1.28 -9.09
C GLY A 25 -20.17 1.12 -9.65
N GLU A 26 -20.84 0.00 -9.39
CA GLU A 26 -22.23 -0.23 -9.75
C GLU A 26 -23.21 0.38 -8.74
N VAL A 27 -22.76 0.54 -7.48
CA VAL A 27 -23.65 0.92 -6.36
C VAL A 27 -23.47 2.37 -5.96
N ILE A 28 -22.23 2.89 -5.97
CA ILE A 28 -21.94 4.22 -5.44
C ILE A 28 -20.76 4.88 -6.16
N ASP A 29 -20.82 6.21 -6.28
CA ASP A 29 -19.81 7.09 -6.88
C ASP A 29 -19.00 7.88 -5.84
N VAL A 30 -18.20 7.21 -5.03
CA VAL A 30 -17.29 7.82 -4.06
C VAL A 30 -15.86 7.91 -4.61
N SER A 31 -15.02 8.78 -4.02
CA SER A 31 -13.60 8.80 -4.37
C SER A 31 -12.91 7.52 -3.89
N LEU A 32 -11.94 7.03 -4.65
CA LEU A 32 -11.20 5.81 -4.33
C LEU A 32 -9.74 6.14 -4.00
N ALA A 33 -9.24 5.57 -2.92
CA ALA A 33 -7.83 5.56 -2.56
C ALA A 33 -7.30 4.12 -2.61
N LEU A 34 -6.26 3.90 -3.42
CA LEU A 34 -5.61 2.61 -3.57
C LEU A 34 -4.34 2.56 -2.74
N SER A 35 -4.27 1.65 -1.79
CA SER A 35 -3.05 1.29 -1.07
C SER A 35 -2.14 0.47 -1.99
N LEU A 36 -1.27 1.17 -2.75
CA LEU A 36 -0.36 0.58 -3.73
C LEU A 36 0.86 -0.06 -3.05
N HIS A 37 1.61 0.73 -2.31
CA HIS A 37 2.78 0.41 -1.47
C HIS A 37 3.99 -0.23 -2.17
N ALA A 38 3.87 -0.64 -3.43
CA ALA A 38 4.98 -1.14 -4.23
C ALA A 38 4.74 -0.86 -5.72
N PRO A 39 5.82 -0.61 -6.51
CA PRO A 39 5.70 -0.26 -7.91
C PRO A 39 5.76 -1.47 -8.86
N ASN A 40 5.97 -2.68 -8.32
CA ASN A 40 6.04 -3.93 -9.07
C ASN A 40 5.38 -5.09 -8.31
N ASN A 41 5.04 -6.16 -9.02
CA ASN A 41 4.35 -7.30 -8.44
C ASN A 41 5.19 -8.08 -7.43
N GLU A 42 6.51 -8.19 -7.64
CA GLU A 42 7.40 -8.93 -6.76
C GLU A 42 7.38 -8.34 -5.35
N LEU A 43 7.67 -7.05 -5.25
CA LEU A 43 7.67 -6.35 -3.98
C LEU A 43 6.25 -6.24 -3.39
N ARG A 44 5.24 -6.01 -4.23
CA ARG A 44 3.87 -5.93 -3.76
C ARG A 44 3.34 -7.26 -3.21
N ASN A 45 3.79 -8.40 -3.75
CA ASN A 45 3.44 -9.71 -3.21
C ASN A 45 3.94 -9.91 -1.77
N GLN A 46 5.02 -9.22 -1.39
CA GLN A 46 5.57 -9.25 -0.03
C GLN A 46 4.84 -8.29 0.89
N LEU A 47 4.66 -7.03 0.47
CA LEU A 47 4.05 -5.97 1.29
C LEU A 47 2.53 -6.06 1.36
N VAL A 48 1.89 -6.50 0.28
CA VAL A 48 0.44 -6.64 0.14
C VAL A 48 0.13 -8.01 -0.46
N PRO A 49 0.08 -9.08 0.33
CA PRO A 49 -0.09 -10.46 -0.17
C PRO A 49 -1.32 -10.70 -1.03
N LEU A 50 -2.33 -9.82 -0.93
CA LEU A 50 -3.51 -9.80 -1.79
C LEU A 50 -3.15 -9.67 -3.27
N ASN A 51 -1.99 -9.08 -3.60
CA ASN A 51 -1.49 -8.93 -4.96
C ASN A 51 -1.29 -10.26 -5.70
N LYS A 52 -0.99 -11.34 -4.97
CA LYS A 52 -0.88 -12.69 -5.56
C LYS A 52 -2.18 -13.13 -6.24
N LYS A 53 -3.32 -12.65 -5.74
CA LYS A 53 -4.65 -12.93 -6.30
C LYS A 53 -5.09 -11.88 -7.31
N TYR A 54 -4.71 -10.63 -7.10
CA TYR A 54 -5.08 -9.49 -7.94
C TYR A 54 -3.81 -8.69 -8.28
N PRO A 55 -3.03 -9.11 -9.29
CA PRO A 55 -1.79 -8.44 -9.66
C PRO A 55 -2.02 -7.02 -10.16
N LEU A 56 -0.95 -6.21 -10.18
CA LEU A 56 -1.01 -4.77 -10.46
C LEU A 56 -1.72 -4.45 -11.77
N GLU A 57 -1.52 -5.22 -12.82
CA GLU A 57 -2.10 -5.00 -14.14
C GLU A 57 -3.63 -5.09 -14.06
N MET A 58 -4.14 -6.14 -13.46
CA MET A 58 -5.58 -6.34 -13.23
C MET A 58 -6.15 -5.25 -12.32
N LEU A 59 -5.44 -4.94 -11.25
CA LEU A 59 -5.87 -3.96 -10.26
C LEU A 59 -5.97 -2.55 -10.85
N LEU A 60 -4.94 -2.10 -11.57
CA LEU A 60 -4.93 -0.78 -12.18
C LEU A 60 -5.97 -0.67 -13.30
N GLU A 61 -6.16 -1.72 -14.09
CA GLU A 61 -7.23 -1.76 -15.09
C GLU A 61 -8.61 -1.62 -14.43
N THR A 62 -8.84 -2.32 -13.33
CA THR A 62 -10.09 -2.20 -12.55
C THR A 62 -10.26 -0.78 -11.98
N CYS A 63 -9.19 -0.20 -11.42
CA CYS A 63 -9.22 1.19 -10.94
C CYS A 63 -9.50 2.18 -12.07
N ARG A 64 -8.94 1.96 -13.27
CA ARG A 64 -9.19 2.80 -14.45
C ARG A 64 -10.67 2.76 -14.84
N ARG A 65 -11.27 1.57 -14.91
CA ARG A 65 -12.70 1.42 -15.18
C ARG A 65 -13.56 2.10 -14.12
N TYR A 66 -13.19 1.99 -12.85
CA TYR A 66 -13.91 2.65 -11.76
C TYR A 66 -13.86 4.16 -11.90
N VAL A 67 -12.66 4.75 -12.07
CA VAL A 67 -12.46 6.20 -12.15
C VAL A 67 -13.16 6.79 -13.38
N SER A 68 -13.17 6.09 -14.52
CA SER A 68 -13.86 6.56 -15.72
C SER A 68 -15.36 6.77 -15.53
N ARG A 69 -15.98 6.03 -14.60
CA ARG A 69 -17.40 6.20 -14.22
C ARG A 69 -17.66 7.43 -13.34
N LEU A 70 -16.63 7.94 -12.66
CA LEU A 70 -16.78 9.04 -11.70
C LEU A 70 -16.82 10.44 -12.36
N GLY A 71 -16.57 10.53 -13.67
CA GLY A 71 -16.49 11.76 -14.44
C GLY A 71 -15.11 12.46 -14.35
N GLU A 72 -14.87 13.38 -15.26
CA GLU A 72 -13.55 13.96 -15.59
C GLU A 72 -12.80 14.65 -14.43
N LYS A 73 -13.51 15.08 -13.38
CA LYS A 73 -12.92 15.84 -12.28
C LYS A 73 -12.42 14.98 -11.12
N ARG A 74 -12.65 13.68 -11.18
CA ARG A 74 -12.24 12.76 -10.12
C ARG A 74 -11.11 11.86 -10.60
N VAL A 75 -10.10 11.73 -9.77
CA VAL A 75 -8.93 10.90 -10.04
C VAL A 75 -8.72 9.92 -8.88
N LEU A 76 -8.00 8.84 -9.16
CA LEU A 76 -7.57 7.91 -8.13
C LEU A 76 -6.59 8.60 -7.17
N THR A 77 -6.72 8.33 -5.88
CA THR A 77 -5.64 8.61 -4.93
C THR A 77 -4.80 7.33 -4.78
N VAL A 78 -3.52 7.41 -5.05
CA VAL A 78 -2.57 6.33 -4.83
C VAL A 78 -1.84 6.58 -3.51
N GLU A 79 -2.02 5.70 -2.54
CA GLU A 79 -1.32 5.73 -1.27
C GLU A 79 -0.09 4.83 -1.34
N TYR A 80 1.06 5.39 -0.95
CA TYR A 80 2.35 4.71 -0.99
C TYR A 80 3.11 4.93 0.31
N THR A 81 3.16 3.91 1.15
CA THR A 81 3.94 3.94 2.39
C THR A 81 5.41 3.73 2.07
N LEU A 82 6.23 4.73 2.39
CA LEU A 82 7.67 4.67 2.20
C LEU A 82 8.34 3.94 3.36
N LEU A 83 9.04 2.85 3.04
CA LEU A 83 9.79 1.99 3.94
C LEU A 83 11.27 2.08 3.59
N LYS A 84 12.12 2.39 4.56
CA LYS A 84 13.56 2.54 4.36
C LYS A 84 14.18 1.27 3.77
N ASP A 85 14.99 1.44 2.73
CA ASP A 85 15.73 0.39 2.02
C ASP A 85 14.86 -0.75 1.45
N VAL A 86 13.53 -0.55 1.38
CA VAL A 86 12.57 -1.54 0.87
C VAL A 86 11.94 -1.05 -0.42
N ASN A 87 11.32 0.14 -0.39
CA ASN A 87 10.57 0.68 -1.53
C ASN A 87 10.80 2.19 -1.75
N ASP A 88 11.82 2.77 -1.12
CA ASP A 88 12.14 4.21 -1.10
C ASP A 88 13.30 4.61 -2.04
N GLN A 89 13.84 3.66 -2.83
CA GLN A 89 14.97 3.91 -3.72
C GLN A 89 14.53 4.60 -5.02
N PRO A 90 15.44 5.32 -5.72
CA PRO A 90 15.14 5.99 -6.99
C PRO A 90 14.58 5.06 -8.06
N GLU A 91 15.01 3.81 -8.08
CA GLU A 91 14.54 2.77 -9.00
C GLU A 91 13.05 2.47 -8.80
N HIS A 92 12.60 2.49 -7.54
CA HIS A 92 11.18 2.31 -7.21
C HIS A 92 10.35 3.52 -7.67
N ALA A 93 10.90 4.74 -7.56
CA ALA A 93 10.25 5.93 -8.12
C ALA A 93 10.13 5.84 -9.64
N ALA A 94 11.19 5.43 -10.34
CA ALA A 94 11.18 5.25 -11.79
C ALA A 94 10.16 4.18 -12.24
N GLN A 95 10.09 3.06 -11.53
CA GLN A 95 9.09 2.02 -11.78
C GLN A 95 7.66 2.53 -11.54
N MET A 96 7.45 3.33 -10.48
CA MET A 96 6.15 3.91 -10.18
C MET A 96 5.72 4.91 -11.25
N ILE A 97 6.64 5.74 -11.76
CA ILE A 97 6.41 6.64 -12.88
C ILE A 97 5.96 5.86 -14.12
N ALA A 98 6.67 4.78 -14.45
CA ALA A 98 6.32 3.94 -15.58
C ALA A 98 4.96 3.25 -15.40
N LEU A 99 4.67 2.74 -14.19
CA LEU A 99 3.44 2.06 -13.85
C LEU A 99 2.21 2.98 -13.93
N LEU A 100 2.37 4.25 -13.52
CA LEU A 100 1.30 5.24 -13.46
C LEU A 100 1.30 6.19 -14.67
N LYS A 101 2.12 5.91 -15.68
CA LYS A 101 2.11 6.65 -16.93
C LYS A 101 0.70 6.62 -17.52
N ASP A 102 0.22 7.78 -17.94
CA ASP A 102 -1.12 7.95 -18.53
C ASP A 102 -2.30 7.54 -17.61
N PHE A 103 -2.03 7.39 -16.31
CA PHE A 103 -3.06 7.12 -15.32
C PHE A 103 -3.35 8.38 -14.48
N PRO A 104 -4.51 9.03 -14.64
CA PRO A 104 -4.85 10.24 -13.88
C PRO A 104 -5.00 9.91 -12.39
N CYS A 105 -4.00 10.28 -11.60
CA CYS A 105 -4.00 10.02 -10.16
C CYS A 105 -3.33 11.14 -9.36
N LYS A 106 -3.61 11.16 -8.07
CA LYS A 106 -2.84 11.89 -7.05
C LYS A 106 -2.08 10.87 -6.23
N ILE A 107 -0.81 11.15 -5.94
CA ILE A 107 0.04 10.29 -5.15
C ILE A 107 0.16 10.86 -3.74
N ASN A 108 -0.12 10.06 -2.74
CA ASN A 108 0.04 10.38 -1.33
C ASN A 108 1.16 9.50 -0.75
N LEU A 109 2.34 10.09 -0.54
CA LEU A 109 3.47 9.42 0.10
C LEU A 109 3.26 9.48 1.61
N ILE A 110 3.36 8.33 2.25
CA ILE A 110 3.17 8.15 3.68
C ILE A 110 4.48 7.65 4.27
N PRO A 111 5.34 8.54 4.85
CA PRO A 111 6.51 8.07 5.55
C PRO A 111 6.11 7.10 6.66
N PHE A 112 6.76 5.95 6.70
CA PHE A 112 6.44 4.91 7.69
C PHE A 112 6.65 5.45 9.10
N ASN A 113 5.73 5.16 9.99
CA ASN A 113 5.87 5.41 11.42
C ASN A 113 6.17 4.08 12.12
N PRO A 114 7.41 3.87 12.61
CA PRO A 114 7.79 2.63 13.25
C PRO A 114 6.95 2.34 14.49
N PHE A 115 6.56 1.09 14.67
CA PHE A 115 5.90 0.59 15.88
C PHE A 115 6.57 -0.71 16.33
N PRO A 116 6.43 -1.11 17.60
CA PRO A 116 7.06 -2.32 18.13
C PRO A 116 6.78 -3.55 17.24
N HIS A 117 7.83 -4.28 16.90
CA HIS A 117 7.77 -5.51 16.06
C HIS A 117 7.35 -5.30 14.59
N SER A 118 7.34 -4.07 14.08
CA SER A 118 7.01 -3.81 12.67
C SER A 118 8.03 -4.38 11.68
N GLY A 119 9.29 -4.48 12.08
CA GLY A 119 10.39 -4.96 11.24
C GLY A 119 10.81 -3.99 10.13
N TYR A 120 10.21 -2.79 10.07
CA TYR A 120 10.51 -1.75 9.08
C TYR A 120 10.94 -0.46 9.76
N GLU A 121 11.67 0.37 8.99
CA GLU A 121 12.13 1.68 9.43
C GLU A 121 11.57 2.80 8.54
N ARG A 122 11.55 4.00 9.11
CA ARG A 122 11.21 5.22 8.37
C ARG A 122 12.38 5.66 7.51
N PRO A 123 12.19 6.03 6.24
CA PRO A 123 13.22 6.67 5.43
C PRO A 123 13.65 8.02 6.00
N SER A 124 14.87 8.43 5.69
CA SER A 124 15.35 9.77 6.00
C SER A 124 14.51 10.84 5.27
N ASN A 125 14.42 12.04 5.83
CA ASN A 125 13.72 13.14 5.18
C ASN A 125 14.30 13.48 3.79
N ASN A 126 15.61 13.27 3.59
CA ASN A 126 16.25 13.47 2.29
C ASN A 126 15.81 12.40 1.27
N ALA A 127 15.69 11.13 1.68
CA ALA A 127 15.18 10.06 0.83
C ALA A 127 13.72 10.33 0.42
N ILE A 128 12.88 10.74 1.37
CA ILE A 128 11.49 11.11 1.13
C ILE A 128 11.38 12.25 0.11
N ARG A 129 12.16 13.34 0.30
CA ARG A 129 12.19 14.47 -0.64
C ARG A 129 12.65 14.04 -2.02
N ARG A 130 13.75 13.29 -2.10
CA ARG A 130 14.28 12.80 -3.37
C ARG A 130 13.25 11.96 -4.13
N PHE A 131 12.55 11.07 -3.45
CA PHE A 131 11.49 10.26 -4.03
C PHE A 131 10.32 11.13 -4.53
N GLN A 132 9.90 12.10 -3.73
CA GLN A 132 8.87 13.08 -4.10
C GLN A 132 9.27 13.90 -5.34
N ASP A 133 10.51 14.42 -5.36
CA ASP A 133 11.02 15.26 -6.44
C ASP A 133 11.05 14.50 -7.78
N LEU A 134 11.46 13.23 -7.77
CA LEU A 134 11.44 12.38 -8.97
C LEU A 134 10.03 12.24 -9.55
N LEU A 135 9.05 12.01 -8.70
CA LEU A 135 7.65 11.91 -9.13
C LEU A 135 7.10 13.25 -9.61
N HIS A 136 7.45 14.36 -8.98
CA HIS A 136 7.06 15.72 -9.42
C HIS A 136 7.67 16.08 -10.75
N GLN A 137 8.97 15.80 -10.97
CA GLN A 137 9.64 16.03 -12.24
C GLN A 137 9.01 15.24 -13.40
N ALA A 138 8.43 14.07 -13.09
CA ALA A 138 7.67 13.30 -14.05
C ALA A 138 6.22 13.79 -14.27
N GLY A 139 5.82 14.90 -13.63
CA GLY A 139 4.51 15.52 -13.81
C GLY A 139 3.39 14.99 -12.89
N HIS A 140 3.71 14.15 -11.91
CA HIS A 140 2.70 13.65 -10.97
C HIS A 140 2.37 14.68 -9.88
N ASN A 141 1.10 14.72 -9.48
CA ASN A 141 0.65 15.47 -8.30
C ASN A 141 0.92 14.63 -7.06
N VAL A 142 1.93 15.05 -6.27
CA VAL A 142 2.43 14.28 -5.11
C VAL A 142 2.31 15.08 -3.83
N THR A 143 1.78 14.47 -2.80
CA THR A 143 1.74 15.02 -1.44
C THR A 143 2.46 14.08 -0.50
N VAL A 144 3.16 14.64 0.50
CA VAL A 144 3.72 13.86 1.61
C VAL A 144 2.85 14.08 2.84
N ARG A 145 2.34 12.99 3.40
CA ARG A 145 1.54 13.06 4.63
C ARG A 145 2.47 13.35 5.82
N THR A 146 2.30 14.50 6.44
CA THR A 146 2.94 14.80 7.72
C THR A 146 2.05 14.24 8.83
N THR A 147 2.53 13.29 9.60
CA THR A 147 1.87 12.84 10.83
C THR A 147 1.85 14.01 11.80
N ARG A 148 0.68 14.52 12.12
CA ARG A 148 0.51 15.47 13.23
C ARG A 148 0.38 14.66 14.51
N GLY A 149 1.36 14.74 15.36
CA GLY A 149 1.40 14.08 16.68
C GLY A 149 2.29 12.83 16.65
N GLU A 150 3.48 12.95 17.24
CA GLU A 150 4.39 11.83 17.50
C GLU A 150 3.85 10.90 18.61
N ASP A 151 2.77 11.31 19.29
CA ASP A 151 2.23 10.66 20.48
C ASP A 151 0.95 9.84 20.24
N ILE A 152 0.48 9.69 19.00
CA ILE A 152 -0.73 8.93 18.73
C ILE A 152 -0.37 7.81 17.76
N ASP A 153 -0.46 6.56 18.23
CA ASP A 153 -0.35 5.30 17.48
C ASP A 153 -1.43 5.12 16.39
N ALA A 154 -1.88 6.22 15.78
CA ALA A 154 -2.93 6.25 14.80
C ALA A 154 -2.37 6.58 13.42
N ALA A 155 -1.77 5.60 12.76
CA ALA A 155 -1.63 5.63 11.31
C ALA A 155 -2.76 4.80 10.68
N CYS A 156 -3.35 5.30 9.60
CA CYS A 156 -4.37 4.61 8.82
C CYS A 156 -3.96 3.17 8.51
N GLY A 157 -4.70 2.19 9.01
CA GLY A 157 -4.41 0.77 8.83
C GLY A 157 -3.38 0.16 9.78
N GLN A 158 -2.72 0.95 10.63
CA GLN A 158 -1.76 0.49 11.63
C GLN A 158 -2.36 0.42 13.05
N LEU A 159 -3.65 0.40 13.19
CA LEU A 159 -4.34 0.03 14.43
C LEU A 159 -4.16 -1.47 14.73
N VAL A 160 -2.93 -1.93 14.79
CA VAL A 160 -2.56 -3.26 15.28
C VAL A 160 -2.08 -3.14 16.72
N GLY A 161 -2.72 -2.30 17.51
CA GLY A 161 -2.34 -2.14 18.91
C GLY A 161 -3.16 -2.98 19.88
N GLN A 162 -4.41 -3.31 19.61
CA GLN A 162 -5.28 -3.99 20.59
C GLN A 162 -6.44 -4.81 20.01
N VAL A 163 -6.45 -5.09 18.73
CA VAL A 163 -7.35 -6.13 18.22
C VAL A 163 -6.65 -7.46 18.42
N ALA A 164 -7.01 -8.18 19.47
CA ALA A 164 -6.60 -9.58 19.63
C ALA A 164 -6.89 -10.29 18.31
N ASP A 165 -5.85 -10.80 17.67
CA ASP A 165 -5.96 -11.55 16.40
C ASP A 165 -6.83 -12.79 16.66
N ARG A 166 -8.13 -12.65 16.45
CA ARG A 166 -9.10 -13.73 16.60
C ARG A 166 -8.87 -14.89 15.61
N THR A 167 -7.98 -14.69 14.64
CA THR A 167 -7.71 -15.70 13.60
C THR A 167 -6.43 -16.49 13.83
N ARG A 168 -5.59 -16.14 14.82
CA ARG A 168 -4.26 -16.74 15.09
C ARG A 168 -3.37 -16.88 13.86
N ARG A 169 -3.57 -16.03 12.84
CA ARG A 169 -2.79 -16.08 11.60
C ARG A 169 -1.35 -15.65 11.79
N SER A 170 -1.11 -14.67 12.64
CA SER A 170 0.24 -14.19 13.01
C SER A 170 1.04 -15.30 13.70
N GLU A 171 0.44 -16.05 14.63
CA GLU A 171 1.10 -17.19 15.30
C GLU A 171 1.45 -18.31 14.32
N ARG A 172 0.56 -18.61 13.36
CA ARG A 172 0.82 -19.59 12.30
C ARG A 172 1.93 -19.15 11.35
N TYR A 173 2.02 -17.86 11.06
CA TYR A 173 3.07 -17.33 10.17
C TYR A 173 4.45 -17.38 10.83
N ILE A 174 4.53 -17.07 12.13
CA ILE A 174 5.76 -17.18 12.94
C ILE A 174 6.17 -18.65 13.08
N ALA A 175 5.25 -19.55 13.35
CA ALA A 175 5.51 -20.98 13.49
C ALA A 175 6.01 -21.60 12.15
N VAL A 176 5.43 -21.24 11.01
CA VAL A 176 5.88 -21.70 9.69
C VAL A 176 7.28 -21.19 9.36
N ARG A 177 7.61 -19.95 9.74
CA ARG A 177 8.93 -19.37 9.50
C ARG A 177 10.01 -19.98 10.41
N GLN A 178 9.69 -20.34 11.63
CA GLN A 178 10.58 -21.08 12.53
C GLN A 178 10.85 -22.50 12.03
N LEU A 179 9.82 -23.21 11.59
CA LEU A 179 9.95 -24.56 11.03
C LEU A 179 10.79 -24.59 9.74
N SER A 180 10.70 -23.57 8.90
CA SER A 180 11.53 -23.45 7.69
C SER A 180 12.98 -23.04 7.99
N ALA A 181 13.23 -22.31 9.07
CA ALA A 181 14.57 -21.96 9.53
C ALA A 181 15.27 -23.19 10.16
N ASP A 182 14.57 -23.98 10.94
CA ASP A 182 15.07 -25.19 11.57
C ASP A 182 15.35 -26.29 10.54
N ALA A 183 14.55 -26.38 9.47
CA ALA A 183 14.77 -27.34 8.37
C ALA A 183 16.00 -26.97 7.48
N ALA A 184 16.36 -25.70 7.42
CA ALA A 184 17.52 -25.23 6.66
C ALA A 184 18.85 -25.32 7.44
N GLY A 185 18.79 -25.55 8.77
CA GLY A 185 19.94 -25.60 9.68
C GLY A 185 20.38 -27.00 10.10
N ALA A 186 19.78 -28.08 9.63
CA ALA A 186 20.18 -29.44 9.99
C ALA A 186 21.44 -29.87 9.20
N PRO A 187 22.56 -30.20 9.86
CA PRO A 187 23.73 -30.73 9.18
C PRO A 187 23.45 -32.12 8.60
N PRO A 188 24.11 -32.51 7.51
CA PRO A 188 23.91 -33.84 6.92
C PRO A 188 24.31 -34.92 7.92
N ALA A 189 23.45 -35.91 8.13
CA ALA A 189 23.75 -37.08 8.91
C ALA A 189 24.91 -37.86 8.25
N ASN A 190 26.09 -37.87 8.88
CA ASN A 190 27.19 -38.73 8.50
C ASN A 190 26.77 -40.18 8.74
N GLY A 191 26.57 -40.90 7.63
CA GLY A 191 26.47 -42.37 7.66
C GLY A 191 27.85 -42.99 7.86
N SER A 192 27.95 -43.82 8.82
CA SER A 192 29.02 -44.86 8.94
C SER A 192 28.45 -46.17 8.48
#